data_cce12da7b1d6ee88c631dd26c95da680
#
_entry.id   cce12da7b1d6ee88c631dd26c95da680
#
_cell.length_a   1.000
_cell.length_b   1.000
_cell.length_c   1.000
_cell.angle_alpha   90.00
_cell.angle_beta   90.00
_cell.angle_gamma   90.00
#
_symmetry.space_group_name_H-M   'P 1'
#
loop_
_entity.id
_entity.type
_entity.pdbx_description
1 polymer ?
#
loop_
_entity_poly.entity_id
_entity_poly.type
_entity_poly.pdbx_seq_one_letter_code
_entity_poly.pdbx_strand_id
1 'polypeptide(L)'
;MQLIVHLTINGENIISTYDHPYYVKDKGFVSAGALWIGAELIDKNGNVVLVKQLYRENLGDESVKVYNFQVEDYHTYFVGLNTILVHNSNCRLIQNSDGSYDAELSYKEGWTPEQRAQADAKCKALSDTYTVKTNVAGKRNGTKTSRYRKDNAIPSNQDVDHTIDLQLGGQDNVINMNGLDKSVNRSLGKQINILIKNLHEGTVLGKFTMK
;
A
#
# COMPACT_ATOMS: atom_id res chain seq x y z
N MET A 1 1.44 23.25 -0.83
CA MET A 1 2.75 23.17 -1.50
C MET A 1 2.76 21.87 -2.30
N GLN A 2 2.82 21.94 -3.62
CA GLN A 2 2.81 20.76 -4.49
C GLN A 2 4.21 20.54 -5.05
N LEU A 3 4.78 19.35 -4.80
CA LEU A 3 6.07 18.92 -5.32
C LEU A 3 5.84 17.99 -6.52
N ILE A 4 6.53 18.25 -7.62
CA ILE A 4 6.59 17.38 -8.79
C ILE A 4 8.03 16.94 -9.06
N VAL A 5 8.16 15.83 -9.77
CA VAL A 5 9.44 15.23 -10.15
C VAL A 5 9.49 15.08 -11.65
N HIS A 6 10.56 15.58 -12.24
CA HIS A 6 10.87 15.41 -13.65
C HIS A 6 11.89 14.28 -13.80
N LEU A 7 11.54 13.28 -14.59
CA LEU A 7 12.36 12.10 -14.83
C LEU A 7 12.67 12.01 -16.32
N THR A 8 13.94 11.84 -16.68
CA THR A 8 14.32 11.49 -18.06
C THR A 8 14.71 10.01 -18.10
N ILE A 9 13.96 9.23 -18.87
CA ILE A 9 14.09 7.77 -19.00
C ILE A 9 14.19 7.43 -20.48
N ASN A 10 15.34 6.93 -20.95
CA ASN A 10 15.60 6.62 -22.38
C ASN A 10 15.21 7.76 -23.34
N GLY A 11 15.49 9.02 -22.96
CA GLY A 11 15.17 10.19 -23.78
C GLY A 11 13.73 10.69 -23.67
N GLU A 12 12.86 9.98 -22.95
CA GLU A 12 11.50 10.41 -22.63
C GLU A 12 11.48 11.20 -21.34
N ASN A 13 10.76 12.33 -21.31
CA ASN A 13 10.53 13.12 -20.11
C ASN A 13 9.18 12.77 -19.52
N ILE A 14 9.17 12.32 -18.27
CA ILE A 14 7.97 12.00 -17.49
C ILE A 14 7.89 12.97 -16.32
N ILE A 15 6.74 13.62 -16.16
CA ILE A 15 6.44 14.46 -15.00
C ILE A 15 5.53 13.67 -14.07
N SER A 16 5.89 13.58 -12.81
CA SER A 16 5.20 12.78 -11.81
C SER A 16 4.96 13.57 -10.53
N THR A 17 3.93 13.23 -9.77
CA THR A 17 3.81 13.69 -8.40
C THR A 17 4.91 13.10 -7.55
N TYR A 18 5.30 13.78 -6.48
CA TYR A 18 6.40 13.39 -5.60
C TYR A 18 6.22 11.99 -5.01
N ASP A 19 4.99 11.64 -4.62
CA ASP A 19 4.68 10.39 -3.94
C ASP A 19 4.36 9.22 -4.90
N HIS A 20 4.32 9.45 -6.22
CA HIS A 20 3.94 8.42 -7.20
C HIS A 20 4.96 7.28 -7.21
N PRO A 21 4.55 6.00 -7.01
CA PRO A 21 5.48 4.89 -6.85
C PRO A 21 5.91 4.31 -8.20
N TYR A 22 7.22 4.21 -8.41
CA TYR A 22 7.90 3.53 -9.53
C TYR A 22 8.49 2.21 -9.07
N TYR A 23 8.39 1.16 -9.86
CA TYR A 23 9.01 -0.11 -9.53
C TYR A 23 10.50 -0.09 -9.84
N VAL A 24 11.32 -0.15 -8.82
CA VAL A 24 12.78 -0.24 -8.90
C VAL A 24 13.20 -1.68 -8.68
N LYS A 25 14.03 -2.22 -9.57
CA LYS A 25 14.57 -3.56 -9.49
C LYS A 25 15.21 -3.82 -8.12
N ASP A 26 14.93 -4.97 -7.54
CA ASP A 26 15.43 -5.45 -6.24
C ASP A 26 15.07 -4.57 -5.02
N LYS A 27 14.32 -3.48 -5.23
CA LYS A 27 13.85 -2.57 -4.15
C LYS A 27 12.31 -2.49 -4.07
N GLY A 28 11.59 -2.89 -5.14
CA GLY A 28 10.14 -2.76 -5.22
C GLY A 28 9.70 -1.32 -5.51
N PHE A 29 8.51 -0.92 -5.04
CA PHE A 29 7.98 0.41 -5.31
C PHE A 29 8.65 1.48 -4.45
N VAL A 30 9.19 2.50 -5.13
CA VAL A 30 9.86 3.67 -4.56
C VAL A 30 9.16 4.91 -5.09
N SER A 31 8.86 5.89 -4.24
CA SER A 31 8.24 7.14 -4.68
C SER A 31 9.15 7.91 -5.65
N ALA A 32 8.54 8.62 -6.62
CA ALA A 32 9.30 9.44 -7.59
C ALA A 32 10.26 10.41 -6.89
N GLY A 33 9.81 11.00 -5.77
CA GLY A 33 10.64 11.91 -4.98
C GLY A 33 11.85 11.26 -4.30
N ALA A 34 11.84 9.96 -4.10
CA ALA A 34 12.95 9.19 -3.52
C ALA A 34 13.83 8.49 -4.57
N LEU A 35 13.51 8.61 -5.87
CA LEU A 35 14.35 8.08 -6.94
C LEU A 35 15.68 8.84 -7.04
N TRP A 36 16.65 8.22 -7.68
CA TRP A 36 18.00 8.75 -7.94
C TRP A 36 18.42 8.51 -9.39
N ILE A 37 19.39 9.27 -9.87
CA ILE A 37 20.00 9.06 -11.19
C ILE A 37 20.69 7.69 -11.19
N GLY A 38 20.40 6.87 -12.21
CA GLY A 38 20.87 5.48 -12.29
C GLY A 38 19.93 4.47 -11.63
N ALA A 39 18.77 4.89 -11.07
CA ALA A 39 17.75 3.95 -10.59
C ALA A 39 17.32 3.00 -11.73
N GLU A 40 17.29 1.70 -11.43
CA GLU A 40 16.90 0.63 -12.36
C GLU A 40 15.39 0.39 -12.29
N LEU A 41 14.64 0.99 -13.19
CA LEU A 41 13.20 0.77 -13.33
C LEU A 41 12.93 -0.47 -14.21
N ILE A 42 11.72 -1.03 -14.12
CA ILE A 42 11.31 -2.19 -14.90
C ILE A 42 10.24 -1.79 -15.92
N ASP A 43 10.43 -2.19 -17.19
CA ASP A 43 9.43 -2.03 -18.24
C ASP A 43 8.43 -3.20 -18.28
N LYS A 44 7.43 -3.14 -19.16
CA LYS A 44 6.40 -4.19 -19.34
C LYS A 44 6.95 -5.55 -19.74
N ASN A 45 8.16 -5.60 -20.31
CA ASN A 45 8.81 -6.83 -20.77
C ASN A 45 9.78 -7.38 -19.70
N GLY A 46 9.91 -6.71 -18.55
CA GLY A 46 10.85 -7.08 -17.50
C GLY A 46 12.27 -6.56 -17.73
N ASN A 47 12.50 -5.71 -18.74
CA ASN A 47 13.82 -5.12 -18.98
C ASN A 47 14.10 -3.98 -18.01
N VAL A 48 15.40 -3.79 -17.74
CA VAL A 48 15.86 -2.68 -16.91
C VAL A 48 15.98 -1.41 -17.76
N VAL A 49 15.40 -0.33 -17.26
CA VAL A 49 15.46 1.01 -17.85
C VAL A 49 15.98 2.00 -16.80
N LEU A 50 16.98 2.80 -17.17
CA LEU A 50 17.66 3.68 -16.20
C LEU A 50 17.07 5.09 -16.17
N VAL A 51 16.92 5.65 -14.98
CA VAL A 51 16.70 7.08 -14.78
C VAL A 51 17.99 7.82 -15.15
N LYS A 52 17.96 8.60 -16.22
CA LYS A 52 19.14 9.33 -16.74
C LYS A 52 19.29 10.71 -16.14
N GLN A 53 18.17 11.39 -15.93
CA GLN A 53 18.14 12.71 -15.27
C GLN A 53 16.93 12.75 -14.33
N LEU A 54 17.08 13.52 -13.29
CA LEU A 54 16.03 13.73 -12.29
C LEU A 54 16.20 15.11 -11.66
N TYR A 55 15.14 15.89 -11.58
CA TYR A 55 15.07 17.07 -10.73
C TYR A 55 13.68 17.19 -10.09
N ARG A 56 13.63 17.92 -8.97
CA ARG A 56 12.41 18.13 -8.19
C ARG A 56 12.05 19.59 -8.26
N GLU A 57 10.79 19.87 -8.54
CA GLU A 57 10.25 21.20 -8.66
C GLU A 57 9.17 21.43 -7.61
N ASN A 58 9.24 22.60 -6.96
CA ASN A 58 8.19 23.06 -6.06
C ASN A 58 7.35 24.11 -6.78
N LEU A 59 6.09 23.79 -7.00
CA LEU A 59 5.16 24.65 -7.73
C LEU A 59 4.63 25.83 -6.89
N GLY A 60 4.97 25.91 -5.59
CA GLY A 60 4.44 26.95 -4.73
C GLY A 60 2.91 26.88 -4.64
N ASP A 61 2.26 27.94 -5.09
CA ASP A 61 0.78 28.05 -5.16
C ASP A 61 0.21 27.66 -6.53
N GLU A 62 1.05 27.32 -7.51
CA GLU A 62 0.62 26.82 -8.81
C GLU A 62 0.16 25.37 -8.69
N SER A 63 -0.83 25.00 -9.50
CA SER A 63 -1.34 23.64 -9.57
C SER A 63 -1.18 23.10 -10.99
N VAL A 64 -0.67 21.85 -11.08
CA VAL A 64 -0.60 21.11 -12.34
C VAL A 64 -1.63 19.99 -12.30
N LYS A 65 -2.38 19.87 -13.41
CA LYS A 65 -3.33 18.78 -13.56
C LYS A 65 -2.54 17.48 -13.79
N VAL A 66 -2.65 16.54 -12.84
CA VAL A 66 -2.09 15.20 -12.94
C VAL A 66 -3.20 14.19 -13.22
N TYR A 67 -2.88 13.19 -14.04
CA TYR A 67 -3.79 12.09 -14.35
C TYR A 67 -3.36 10.87 -13.56
N ASN A 68 -4.32 10.27 -12.86
CA ASN A 68 -4.11 9.04 -12.12
C ASN A 68 -5.13 8.00 -12.62
N PHE A 69 -4.64 6.84 -13.09
CA PHE A 69 -5.50 5.77 -13.59
C PHE A 69 -5.66 4.71 -12.50
N GLN A 70 -6.88 4.45 -12.08
CA GLN A 70 -7.16 3.34 -11.20
C GLN A 70 -7.32 2.07 -12.03
N VAL A 71 -6.45 1.08 -11.76
CA VAL A 71 -6.51 -0.24 -12.40
C VAL A 71 -7.10 -1.22 -11.41
N GLU A 72 -8.21 -1.84 -11.80
CA GLU A 72 -8.94 -2.79 -10.97
C GLU A 72 -8.04 -3.98 -10.58
N ASP A 73 -8.09 -4.38 -9.31
CA ASP A 73 -7.40 -5.51 -8.66
C ASP A 73 -5.87 -5.45 -8.57
N TYR A 74 -5.15 -4.84 -9.50
CA TYR A 74 -3.68 -4.86 -9.51
C TYR A 74 -3.02 -3.56 -9.08
N HIS A 75 -3.71 -2.42 -9.18
CA HIS A 75 -3.20 -1.06 -8.88
C HIS A 75 -1.84 -0.75 -9.51
N THR A 76 -1.42 -1.54 -10.51
CA THR A 76 -0.19 -1.35 -11.26
C THR A 76 -0.52 -1.13 -12.72
N TYR A 77 0.18 -0.21 -13.35
CA TYR A 77 0.07 0.06 -14.78
C TYR A 77 1.41 0.55 -15.34
N PHE A 78 1.45 0.77 -16.63
CA PHE A 78 2.65 1.22 -17.30
C PHE A 78 2.47 2.64 -17.81
N VAL A 79 3.48 3.48 -17.57
CA VAL A 79 3.50 4.88 -18.00
C VAL A 79 4.57 5.15 -19.03
N GLY A 80 4.31 6.15 -19.88
CA GLY A 80 5.23 6.62 -20.89
C GLY A 80 5.41 5.67 -22.08
N LEU A 81 6.15 6.12 -23.06
CA LEU A 81 6.52 5.33 -24.24
C LEU A 81 7.41 4.14 -23.88
N ASN A 82 8.23 4.30 -22.84
CA ASN A 82 9.10 3.25 -22.30
C ASN A 82 8.35 2.24 -21.42
N THR A 83 7.03 2.37 -21.27
CA THR A 83 6.17 1.42 -20.54
C THR A 83 6.70 1.04 -19.16
N ILE A 84 7.05 2.04 -18.37
CA ILE A 84 7.61 1.88 -17.03
C ILE A 84 6.53 1.44 -16.04
N LEU A 85 6.81 0.41 -15.25
CA LEU A 85 5.90 -0.12 -14.25
C LEU A 85 5.78 0.85 -13.07
N VAL A 86 4.55 1.32 -12.83
CA VAL A 86 4.19 2.17 -11.70
C VAL A 86 3.02 1.57 -10.92
N HIS A 87 2.79 2.08 -9.72
CA HIS A 87 1.69 1.65 -8.88
C HIS A 87 0.79 2.84 -8.57
N ASN A 88 -0.50 2.65 -8.75
CA ASN A 88 -1.48 3.61 -8.28
C ASN A 88 -1.90 3.24 -6.85
N SER A 89 -1.19 3.76 -5.88
CA SER A 89 -1.54 3.61 -4.48
C SER A 89 -1.85 5.00 -3.92
N ASN A 90 -3.12 5.24 -3.60
CA ASN A 90 -3.49 6.40 -2.79
C ASN A 90 -3.15 6.18 -1.31
N CYS A 91 -2.58 5.01 -0.95
CA CYS A 91 -2.13 4.71 0.40
C CYS A 91 -0.69 5.20 0.61
N ARG A 92 -0.42 5.75 1.79
CA ARG A 92 0.91 6.27 2.17
C ARG A 92 1.19 6.09 3.66
N LEU A 93 2.48 6.11 3.99
CA LEU A 93 2.93 6.26 5.37
C LEU A 93 3.28 7.74 5.64
N ILE A 94 2.92 8.19 6.83
CA ILE A 94 3.28 9.50 7.36
C ILE A 94 4.16 9.27 8.57
N GLN A 95 5.41 9.70 8.50
CA GLN A 95 6.33 9.57 9.62
C GLN A 95 6.02 10.62 10.69
N ASN A 96 5.87 10.19 11.93
CA ASN A 96 5.66 11.03 13.08
C ASN A 96 7.00 11.47 13.68
N SER A 97 6.96 12.52 14.50
CA SER A 97 8.15 13.08 15.16
C SER A 97 8.83 12.12 16.14
N ASP A 98 8.10 11.12 16.65
CA ASP A 98 8.60 10.06 17.54
C ASP A 98 9.19 8.85 16.80
N GLY A 99 9.23 8.88 15.47
CA GLY A 99 9.73 7.82 14.61
C GLY A 99 8.70 6.72 14.28
N SER A 100 7.49 6.79 14.81
CA SER A 100 6.38 5.94 14.39
C SER A 100 5.82 6.38 13.03
N TYR A 101 4.90 5.58 12.47
CA TYR A 101 4.24 5.91 11.21
C TYR A 101 2.73 5.80 11.34
N ASP A 102 2.01 6.75 10.74
CA ASP A 102 0.58 6.64 10.47
C ASP A 102 0.37 6.10 9.04
N ALA A 103 -0.66 5.28 8.85
CA ALA A 103 -1.00 4.67 7.57
C ALA A 103 -2.31 5.26 7.03
N GLU A 104 -2.24 5.92 5.88
CA GLU A 104 -3.43 6.30 5.11
C GLU A 104 -3.70 5.23 4.06
N LEU A 105 -4.87 4.61 4.12
CA LEU A 105 -5.37 3.58 3.22
C LEU A 105 -6.47 4.15 2.33
N SER A 106 -6.75 3.50 1.21
CA SER A 106 -7.76 4.00 0.26
C SER A 106 -8.93 3.05 0.16
N TYR A 107 -10.13 3.62 0.07
CA TYR A 107 -11.31 2.85 -0.34
C TYR A 107 -11.11 2.32 -1.75
N LYS A 108 -11.48 1.06 -1.97
CA LYS A 108 -11.56 0.52 -3.32
C LYS A 108 -12.77 1.13 -4.02
N GLU A 109 -12.61 1.50 -5.29
CA GLU A 109 -13.72 1.95 -6.12
C GLU A 109 -14.82 0.87 -6.19
N GLY A 110 -16.08 1.32 -6.20
CA GLY A 110 -17.24 0.43 -6.21
C GLY A 110 -17.59 -0.20 -4.85
N TRP A 111 -16.86 0.07 -3.77
CA TRP A 111 -17.27 -0.38 -2.45
C TRP A 111 -18.58 0.25 -2.01
N THR A 112 -19.48 -0.60 -1.50
CA THR A 112 -20.74 -0.18 -0.90
C THR A 112 -20.50 0.59 0.40
N PRO A 113 -21.51 1.36 0.90
CA PRO A 113 -21.41 1.99 2.21
C PRO A 113 -21.07 1.02 3.34
N GLU A 114 -21.60 -0.22 3.29
CA GLU A 114 -21.34 -1.25 4.29
C GLU A 114 -19.87 -1.74 4.23
N GLN A 115 -19.31 -1.90 3.04
CA GLN A 115 -17.91 -2.28 2.85
C GLN A 115 -16.98 -1.15 3.33
N ARG A 116 -17.33 0.11 3.08
CA ARG A 116 -16.58 1.27 3.59
C ARG A 116 -16.63 1.32 5.12
N ALA A 117 -17.80 1.11 5.72
CA ALA A 117 -17.95 1.06 7.17
C ALA A 117 -17.11 -0.07 7.80
N GLN A 118 -17.03 -1.24 7.13
CA GLN A 118 -16.16 -2.33 7.58
C GLN A 118 -14.67 -1.95 7.50
N ALA A 119 -14.24 -1.26 6.45
CA ALA A 119 -12.88 -0.77 6.32
C ALA A 119 -12.52 0.24 7.41
N ASP A 120 -13.43 1.18 7.70
CA ASP A 120 -13.28 2.16 8.79
C ASP A 120 -13.17 1.48 10.16
N ALA A 121 -14.03 0.48 10.41
CA ALA A 121 -14.01 -0.29 11.66
C ALA A 121 -12.69 -1.05 11.83
N LYS A 122 -12.16 -1.63 10.76
CA LYS A 122 -10.85 -2.29 10.75
C LYS A 122 -9.73 -1.29 11.05
N CYS A 123 -9.70 -0.14 10.38
CA CYS A 123 -8.72 0.92 10.62
C CYS A 123 -8.79 1.45 12.06
N LYS A 124 -10.02 1.60 12.60
CA LYS A 124 -10.21 1.98 13.99
C LYS A 124 -9.62 0.95 14.95
N ALA A 125 -9.91 -0.33 14.76
CA ALA A 125 -9.38 -1.41 15.60
C ALA A 125 -7.84 -1.45 15.59
N LEU A 126 -7.22 -1.24 14.42
CA LEU A 126 -5.77 -1.13 14.29
C LEU A 126 -5.20 0.09 15.02
N SER A 127 -5.89 1.25 14.93
CA SER A 127 -5.48 2.49 15.58
C SER A 127 -5.63 2.46 17.09
N ASP A 128 -6.64 1.75 17.60
CA ASP A 128 -6.90 1.61 19.05
C ASP A 128 -5.95 0.59 19.72
N THR A 129 -5.10 -0.07 18.94
CA THR A 129 -4.21 -1.12 19.42
C THR A 129 -2.76 -0.74 19.14
N TYR A 130 -1.84 -1.10 20.04
CA TYR A 130 -0.41 -0.98 19.78
C TYR A 130 0.00 -1.95 18.68
N THR A 131 0.34 -1.43 17.50
CA THR A 131 0.71 -2.21 16.32
C THR A 131 2.16 -1.99 15.94
N VAL A 132 2.84 -3.07 15.56
CA VAL A 132 4.24 -3.04 15.13
C VAL A 132 4.45 -3.90 13.90
N LYS A 133 5.29 -3.43 13.00
CA LYS A 133 5.74 -4.26 11.86
C LYS A 133 6.31 -5.57 12.38
N THR A 134 5.75 -6.69 11.91
CA THR A 134 6.13 -8.02 12.37
C THR A 134 6.33 -8.97 11.18
N ASN A 135 7.35 -9.83 11.26
CA ASN A 135 7.51 -10.91 10.31
C ASN A 135 6.46 -12.00 10.57
N VAL A 136 5.69 -12.36 9.55
CA VAL A 136 4.59 -13.32 9.63
C VAL A 136 4.99 -14.75 9.27
N ALA A 137 6.25 -14.99 8.90
CA ALA A 137 6.72 -16.32 8.54
C ALA A 137 6.46 -17.33 9.69
N GLY A 138 5.69 -18.38 9.40
CA GLY A 138 5.33 -19.41 10.35
C GLY A 138 4.24 -19.06 11.38
N LYS A 139 3.72 -17.83 11.40
CA LYS A 139 2.68 -17.42 12.36
C LYS A 139 1.28 -17.90 12.01
N ARG A 140 0.96 -18.03 10.71
CA ARG A 140 -0.40 -18.39 10.27
C ARG A 140 -0.59 -19.89 10.25
N ASN A 141 -1.64 -20.37 10.94
CA ASN A 141 -2.10 -21.74 10.87
C ASN A 141 -3.48 -21.82 10.16
N GLY A 142 -3.50 -22.29 8.91
CA GLY A 142 -4.72 -22.39 8.12
C GLY A 142 -5.80 -23.27 8.74
N THR A 143 -5.44 -24.22 9.60
CA THR A 143 -6.41 -25.07 10.33
C THR A 143 -7.25 -24.25 11.33
N LYS A 144 -6.63 -23.25 11.98
CA LYS A 144 -7.34 -22.37 12.94
C LYS A 144 -8.40 -21.53 12.24
N THR A 145 -8.04 -20.90 11.12
CA THR A 145 -9.00 -20.09 10.34
C THR A 145 -10.13 -20.94 9.74
N SER A 146 -9.83 -22.16 9.28
CA SER A 146 -10.83 -23.09 8.76
C SER A 146 -11.80 -23.56 9.84
N ARG A 147 -11.29 -23.85 11.05
CA ARG A 147 -12.12 -24.19 12.22
C ARG A 147 -13.00 -23.00 12.62
N TYR A 148 -12.42 -21.81 12.77
CA TYR A 148 -13.16 -20.60 13.11
C TYR A 148 -14.30 -20.33 12.13
N ARG A 149 -14.06 -20.47 10.82
CA ARG A 149 -15.08 -20.33 9.78
C ARG A 149 -16.27 -21.26 10.02
N LYS A 150 -15.99 -22.53 10.32
CA LYS A 150 -17.01 -23.54 10.56
C LYS A 150 -17.81 -23.27 11.84
N ASP A 151 -17.09 -23.00 12.94
CA ASP A 151 -17.68 -22.84 14.28
C ASP A 151 -18.53 -21.56 14.38
N ASN A 152 -18.19 -20.52 13.60
CA ASN A 152 -18.91 -19.23 13.59
C ASN A 152 -19.76 -19.04 12.32
N ALA A 153 -19.95 -20.07 11.50
CA ALA A 153 -20.75 -20.02 10.27
C ALA A 153 -20.42 -18.83 9.35
N ILE A 154 -19.12 -18.49 9.22
CA ILE A 154 -18.69 -17.33 8.40
C ILE A 154 -19.08 -17.59 6.95
N PRO A 155 -19.90 -16.71 6.34
CA PRO A 155 -20.44 -16.92 5.01
C PRO A 155 -19.37 -16.89 3.92
N SER A 156 -19.72 -17.43 2.74
CA SER A 156 -18.77 -17.61 1.63
C SER A 156 -18.29 -16.29 1.01
N ASN A 157 -19.03 -15.19 1.15
CA ASN A 157 -18.63 -13.84 0.71
C ASN A 157 -17.71 -13.11 1.69
N GLN A 158 -17.41 -13.71 2.83
CA GLN A 158 -16.46 -13.18 3.82
C GLN A 158 -15.22 -14.06 3.93
N ASP A 159 -14.09 -13.46 4.26
CA ASP A 159 -12.89 -14.17 4.74
C ASP A 159 -12.86 -14.17 6.28
N VAL A 160 -12.17 -15.15 6.87
CA VAL A 160 -11.77 -15.06 8.29
C VAL A 160 -10.58 -14.13 8.35
N ASP A 161 -10.81 -12.96 8.91
CA ASP A 161 -9.82 -11.92 9.12
C ASP A 161 -9.21 -12.02 10.52
N HIS A 162 -7.97 -11.58 10.68
CA HIS A 162 -7.40 -11.25 11.98
C HIS A 162 -7.65 -9.77 12.26
N THR A 163 -8.44 -9.46 13.28
CA THR A 163 -8.81 -8.08 13.65
C THR A 163 -7.57 -7.18 13.72
N ILE A 164 -6.51 -7.67 14.35
CA ILE A 164 -5.16 -7.09 14.25
C ILE A 164 -4.35 -8.00 13.34
N ASP A 165 -3.89 -7.47 12.21
CA ASP A 165 -3.13 -8.22 11.21
C ASP A 165 -1.90 -8.88 11.82
N LEU A 166 -1.58 -10.10 11.38
CA LEU A 166 -0.38 -10.81 11.84
C LEU A 166 0.90 -10.04 11.50
N GLN A 167 0.90 -9.31 10.38
CA GLN A 167 2.01 -8.45 9.95
C GLN A 167 2.14 -7.17 10.79
N LEU A 168 1.15 -6.89 11.65
CA LEU A 168 1.10 -5.77 12.59
C LEU A 168 1.17 -6.22 14.06
N GLY A 169 1.65 -7.42 14.32
CA GLY A 169 1.82 -7.96 15.66
C GLY A 169 0.62 -8.75 16.20
N GLY A 170 -0.46 -8.87 15.43
CA GLY A 170 -1.63 -9.67 15.79
C GLY A 170 -1.29 -11.14 16.08
N GLN A 171 -2.11 -11.77 16.92
CA GLN A 171 -1.97 -13.18 17.30
C GLN A 171 -2.85 -14.07 16.44
N ASP A 172 -2.34 -15.26 16.05
CA ASP A 172 -3.12 -16.28 15.34
C ASP A 172 -3.94 -17.11 16.34
N ASN A 173 -4.99 -16.48 16.88
CA ASN A 173 -5.93 -17.09 17.83
C ASN A 173 -7.37 -16.62 17.55
N VAL A 174 -8.35 -17.37 18.11
CA VAL A 174 -9.78 -17.14 17.87
C VAL A 174 -10.30 -15.78 18.39
N ILE A 175 -9.65 -15.19 19.39
CA ILE A 175 -10.05 -13.89 19.97
C ILE A 175 -9.72 -12.77 18.96
N ASN A 176 -8.70 -12.95 18.16
CA ASN A 176 -8.27 -12.01 17.11
C ASN A 176 -8.89 -12.33 15.73
N MET A 177 -9.92 -13.18 15.66
CA MET A 177 -10.55 -13.55 14.40
C MET A 177 -11.98 -13.02 14.30
N ASN A 178 -12.39 -12.61 13.10
CA ASN A 178 -13.75 -12.21 12.77
C ASN A 178 -14.06 -12.52 11.30
N GLY A 179 -15.33 -12.37 10.91
CA GLY A 179 -15.73 -12.35 9.51
C GLY A 179 -15.60 -10.95 8.94
N LEU A 180 -14.92 -10.81 7.80
CA LEU A 180 -14.80 -9.55 7.08
C LEU A 180 -15.09 -9.78 5.59
N ASP A 181 -15.77 -8.83 4.93
CA ASP A 181 -16.01 -8.89 3.49
C ASP A 181 -14.70 -9.19 2.74
N LYS A 182 -14.77 -10.11 1.76
CA LYS A 182 -13.56 -10.55 1.04
C LYS A 182 -12.82 -9.41 0.34
N SER A 183 -13.58 -8.50 -0.30
CA SER A 183 -12.98 -7.38 -1.02
C SER A 183 -12.28 -6.43 -0.04
N VAL A 184 -12.92 -6.16 1.10
CA VAL A 184 -12.35 -5.31 2.17
C VAL A 184 -11.09 -5.96 2.75
N ASN A 185 -11.19 -7.21 3.22
CA ASN A 185 -10.07 -7.92 3.83
C ASN A 185 -8.83 -7.96 2.93
N ARG A 186 -9.04 -8.39 1.69
CA ARG A 186 -7.92 -8.57 0.74
C ARG A 186 -7.30 -7.25 0.31
N SER A 187 -8.13 -6.21 0.11
CA SER A 187 -7.64 -4.89 -0.25
C SER A 187 -6.82 -4.27 0.86
N LEU A 188 -7.34 -4.22 2.10
CA LEU A 188 -6.63 -3.63 3.24
C LEU A 188 -5.36 -4.40 3.57
N GLY A 189 -5.42 -5.74 3.62
CA GLY A 189 -4.22 -6.56 3.87
C GLY A 189 -3.11 -6.33 2.84
N LYS A 190 -3.48 -6.18 1.54
CA LYS A 190 -2.51 -5.85 0.48
C LYS A 190 -1.94 -4.44 0.63
N GLN A 191 -2.78 -3.43 0.89
CA GLN A 191 -2.34 -2.05 1.08
C GLN A 191 -1.37 -1.94 2.27
N ILE A 192 -1.73 -2.52 3.42
CA ILE A 192 -0.88 -2.56 4.61
C ILE A 192 0.46 -3.23 4.28
N ASN A 193 0.44 -4.41 3.62
CA ASN A 193 1.67 -5.10 3.24
C ASN A 193 2.59 -4.25 2.35
N ILE A 194 2.03 -3.56 1.34
CA ILE A 194 2.80 -2.67 0.46
C ILE A 194 3.46 -1.54 1.26
N LEU A 195 2.71 -0.92 2.18
CA LEU A 195 3.21 0.19 2.98
C LEU A 195 4.35 -0.22 3.91
N ILE A 196 4.20 -1.36 4.59
CA ILE A 196 5.13 -1.74 5.66
C ILE A 196 6.27 -2.66 5.21
N LYS A 197 6.26 -3.19 3.98
CA LYS A 197 7.23 -4.20 3.52
C LYS A 197 8.70 -3.80 3.69
N ASN A 198 9.00 -2.51 3.52
CA ASN A 198 10.36 -1.96 3.61
C ASN A 198 10.69 -1.38 5.00
N LEU A 199 9.75 -1.40 5.95
CA LEU A 199 10.01 -1.00 7.32
C LEU A 199 10.79 -2.09 8.06
N HIS A 200 11.60 -1.69 9.03
CA HIS A 200 12.25 -2.62 9.94
C HIS A 200 11.24 -3.32 10.84
N GLU A 201 11.52 -4.57 11.21
CA GLU A 201 10.72 -5.27 12.23
C GLU A 201 10.74 -4.48 13.54
N GLY A 202 9.59 -4.40 14.23
CA GLY A 202 9.42 -3.60 15.44
C GLY A 202 9.07 -2.12 15.17
N THR A 203 9.07 -1.65 13.92
CA THR A 203 8.59 -0.28 13.62
C THR A 203 7.14 -0.12 14.05
N VAL A 204 6.88 0.93 14.84
CA VAL A 204 5.55 1.23 15.37
C VAL A 204 4.67 1.86 14.31
N LEU A 205 3.43 1.38 14.19
CA LEU A 205 2.36 1.97 13.40
C LEU A 205 1.34 2.58 14.37
N GLY A 206 1.04 3.86 14.20
CA GLY A 206 0.11 4.61 15.04
C GLY A 206 -1.32 4.56 14.48
N LYS A 207 -1.71 5.59 13.75
CA LYS A 207 -3.04 5.71 13.15
C LYS A 207 -3.16 4.99 11.82
N PHE A 208 -4.35 4.38 11.61
CA PHE A 208 -4.81 3.90 10.31
C PHE A 208 -6.07 4.67 9.92
N THR A 209 -6.08 5.28 8.74
CA THR A 209 -7.21 6.09 8.25
C THR A 209 -7.55 5.71 6.82
N MET A 210 -8.85 5.78 6.48
CA MET A 210 -9.34 5.60 5.11
C MET A 210 -9.48 6.96 4.42
N LYS A 211 -9.15 6.99 3.12
CA LYS A 211 -9.37 8.13 2.22
C LYS A 211 -10.08 7.73 0.94
#